data_3a57b3f06811fe3d4b4fcabc216edc08
#
_entry.id   3a57b3f06811fe3d4b4fcabc216edc08
#
_cell.length_a   1.000
_cell.length_b   1.000
_cell.length_c   1.000
_cell.angle_alpha   90.00
_cell.angle_beta   90.00
_cell.angle_gamma   90.00
#
_symmetry.space_group_name_H-M   'P 1'
#
loop_
_entity.id
_entity.type
_entity.pdbx_description
1 polymer ?
#
loop_
_entity_poly.entity_id
_entity_poly.type
_entity_poly.pdbx_seq_one_letter_code
_entity_poly.pdbx_strand_id
1 'polypeptide(L)'
;SDSCRLDQTLQSRVVADGLDLVTAVVSMMPPAWENDTTLSPAVRAMLEYFSLYEEKNDGPAALIFGDGSIIGARLDRLGLRPLRSTETETYLAVMSEAGQIDFGNEPVISRGRIEAGGMLYYNHDLKQSFDTNAALELLASQRDYLGLVDHARIHIDALSDVSLEQPDP
;
A
#
# COMPACT_ATOMS: atom_id res chain seq x y z
N SER A 1 -13.72 11.09 -12.85
CA SER A 1 -14.13 10.48 -11.56
C SER A 1 -12.89 10.13 -10.75
N ASP A 2 -13.04 9.93 -9.45
CA ASP A 2 -11.93 9.60 -8.55
C ASP A 2 -11.27 8.28 -8.91
N SER A 3 -12.04 7.30 -9.38
CA SER A 3 -11.51 6.03 -9.88
C SER A 3 -10.60 6.19 -11.11
N CYS A 4 -10.91 7.11 -12.02
CA CYS A 4 -10.02 7.39 -13.16
C CYS A 4 -8.72 8.06 -12.70
N ARG A 5 -8.76 8.93 -11.69
CA ARG A 5 -7.56 9.56 -11.12
C ARG A 5 -6.67 8.52 -10.44
N LEU A 6 -7.26 7.61 -9.67
CA LEU A 6 -6.53 6.50 -9.04
C LEU A 6 -5.82 5.62 -10.08
N ASP A 7 -6.54 5.22 -11.12
CA ASP A 7 -5.98 4.40 -12.20
C ASP A 7 -4.84 5.12 -12.93
N GLN A 8 -5.05 6.38 -13.32
CA GLN A 8 -4.01 7.18 -13.99
C GLN A 8 -2.78 7.40 -13.10
N THR A 9 -2.97 7.67 -11.82
CA THR A 9 -1.86 7.86 -10.88
C THR A 9 -1.08 6.56 -10.71
N LEU A 10 -1.77 5.44 -10.57
CA LEU A 10 -1.14 4.12 -10.45
C LEU A 10 -0.33 3.77 -11.71
N GLN A 11 -0.91 3.97 -12.90
CA GLN A 11 -0.22 3.75 -14.17
C GLN A 11 1.01 4.65 -14.31
N SER A 12 0.91 5.92 -13.93
CA SER A 12 2.03 6.86 -13.98
C SER A 12 3.18 6.38 -13.09
N ARG A 13 2.91 5.94 -11.88
CA ARG A 13 3.94 5.43 -10.96
C ARG A 13 4.62 4.17 -11.47
N VAL A 14 3.87 3.27 -12.06
CA VAL A 14 4.43 2.04 -12.63
C VAL A 14 5.23 2.33 -13.90
N VAL A 15 4.68 3.12 -14.83
CA VAL A 15 5.27 3.33 -16.16
C VAL A 15 6.35 4.42 -16.13
N ALA A 16 6.08 5.57 -15.50
CA ALA A 16 7.01 6.70 -15.52
C ALA A 16 8.07 6.60 -14.42
N ASP A 17 7.68 6.18 -13.21
CA ASP A 17 8.59 6.11 -12.05
C ASP A 17 9.25 4.73 -11.92
N GLY A 18 8.82 3.75 -12.70
CA GLY A 18 9.40 2.40 -12.73
C GLY A 18 9.16 1.59 -11.46
N LEU A 19 8.13 1.93 -10.68
CA LEU A 19 7.76 1.17 -9.49
C LEU A 19 7.08 -0.14 -9.87
N ASP A 20 7.32 -1.20 -9.10
CA ASP A 20 6.47 -2.38 -9.20
C ASP A 20 5.04 -2.07 -8.72
N LEU A 21 4.08 -2.84 -9.22
CA LEU A 21 2.66 -2.56 -9.00
C LEU A 21 2.29 -2.52 -7.51
N VAL A 22 2.80 -3.44 -6.70
CA VAL A 22 2.46 -3.51 -5.28
C VAL A 22 3.04 -2.31 -4.52
N THR A 23 4.30 -1.94 -4.82
CA THR A 23 4.93 -0.74 -4.27
C THR A 23 4.15 0.52 -4.64
N ALA A 24 3.73 0.66 -5.90
CA ALA A 24 2.92 1.80 -6.35
C ALA A 24 1.58 1.88 -5.60
N VAL A 25 0.89 0.75 -5.40
CA VAL A 25 -0.37 0.69 -4.64
C VAL A 25 -0.17 1.10 -3.18
N VAL A 26 0.86 0.57 -2.51
CA VAL A 26 1.15 0.90 -1.10
C VAL A 26 1.56 2.36 -0.93
N SER A 27 2.38 2.90 -1.84
CA SER A 27 2.80 4.31 -1.80
C SER A 27 1.63 5.27 -1.95
N MET A 28 0.65 4.92 -2.81
CA MET A 28 -0.54 5.72 -3.06
C MET A 28 -1.59 5.60 -1.94
N MET A 29 -1.72 4.41 -1.35
CA MET A 29 -2.71 4.09 -0.31
C MET A 29 -2.02 3.46 0.91
N PRO A 30 -1.15 4.20 1.64
CA PRO A 30 -0.46 3.63 2.80
C PRO A 30 -1.44 3.29 3.92
N PRO A 31 -1.13 2.29 4.77
CA PRO A 31 -1.88 2.08 6.01
C PRO A 31 -1.68 3.24 6.97
N ALA A 32 -2.49 3.32 8.03
CA ALA A 32 -2.21 4.20 9.16
C ALA A 32 -1.02 3.60 9.94
N TRP A 33 0.12 4.26 9.91
CA TRP A 33 1.38 3.71 10.42
C TRP A 33 2.01 4.53 11.54
N GLU A 34 1.64 5.79 11.65
CA GLU A 34 2.29 6.77 12.53
C GLU A 34 2.28 6.33 14.00
N ASN A 35 1.17 5.75 14.45
CA ASN A 35 0.96 5.28 15.83
C ASN A 35 1.04 3.75 15.98
N ASP A 36 1.37 3.02 14.93
CA ASP A 36 1.49 1.57 14.98
C ASP A 36 2.87 1.15 15.46
N THR A 37 2.94 0.67 16.69
CA THR A 37 4.20 0.20 17.33
C THR A 37 4.58 -1.22 16.96
N THR A 38 3.72 -1.94 16.24
CA THR A 38 3.95 -3.33 15.84
C THR A 38 4.76 -3.47 14.56
N LEU A 39 4.85 -2.40 13.76
CA LEU A 39 5.60 -2.38 12.51
C LEU A 39 7.10 -2.48 12.76
N SER A 40 7.78 -3.26 11.91
CA SER A 40 9.24 -3.32 11.91
C SER A 40 9.86 -1.95 11.57
N PRO A 41 11.09 -1.65 12.04
CA PRO A 41 11.78 -0.41 11.69
C PRO A 41 11.90 -0.20 10.18
N ALA A 42 12.13 -1.26 9.41
CA ALA A 42 12.25 -1.18 7.95
C ALA A 42 10.91 -0.82 7.28
N VAL A 43 9.81 -1.42 7.71
CA VAL A 43 8.46 -1.07 7.21
C VAL A 43 8.11 0.37 7.57
N ARG A 44 8.37 0.78 8.81
CA ARG A 44 8.11 2.15 9.23
C ARG A 44 8.90 3.16 8.40
N ALA A 45 10.19 2.91 8.15
CA ALA A 45 11.02 3.76 7.32
C ALA A 45 10.53 3.83 5.87
N MET A 46 10.09 2.71 5.30
CA MET A 46 9.48 2.68 3.97
C MET A 46 8.24 3.56 3.90
N LEU A 47 7.32 3.46 4.86
CA LEU A 47 6.09 4.25 4.89
C LEU A 47 6.37 5.73 5.15
N GLU A 48 7.37 6.05 5.98
CA GLU A 48 7.87 7.42 6.17
C GLU A 48 8.43 7.97 4.85
N TYR A 49 9.28 7.19 4.16
CA TYR A 49 9.82 7.57 2.86
C TYR A 49 8.71 7.91 1.86
N PHE A 50 7.70 7.04 1.72
CA PHE A 50 6.57 7.33 0.84
C PHE A 50 5.82 8.60 1.25
N SER A 51 5.70 8.89 2.54
CA SER A 51 5.04 10.12 3.02
C SER A 51 5.78 11.41 2.66
N LEU A 52 7.09 11.33 2.44
CA LEU A 52 7.91 12.47 2.05
C LEU A 52 7.86 12.76 0.54
N TYR A 53 7.70 11.72 -0.27
CA TYR A 53 7.86 11.83 -1.73
C TYR A 53 6.56 11.59 -2.51
N GLU A 54 5.52 11.06 -1.85
CA GLU A 54 4.31 10.62 -2.53
C GLU A 54 3.06 11.32 -1.99
N GLU A 55 2.21 11.78 -2.90
CA GLU A 55 0.91 12.28 -2.53
C GLU A 55 -0.05 11.13 -2.24
N LYS A 56 -0.61 11.10 -1.03
CA LYS A 56 -1.54 10.06 -0.58
C LYS A 56 -2.93 10.28 -1.19
N ASN A 57 -3.59 9.18 -1.53
CA ASN A 57 -5.02 9.21 -1.78
C ASN A 57 -5.78 9.02 -0.46
N ASP A 58 -6.46 10.04 0.01
CA ASP A 58 -7.20 10.04 1.28
C ASP A 58 -8.71 9.76 1.14
N GLY A 59 -9.16 9.34 -0.04
CA GLY A 59 -10.56 8.99 -0.29
C GLY A 59 -10.89 7.54 0.08
N PRO A 60 -12.17 7.24 0.44
CA PRO A 60 -12.62 5.87 0.64
C PRO A 60 -12.52 5.06 -0.64
N ALA A 61 -11.72 4.01 -0.65
CA ALA A 61 -11.51 3.17 -1.82
C ALA A 61 -11.30 1.70 -1.45
N ALA A 62 -11.92 0.82 -2.21
CA ALA A 62 -11.55 -0.58 -2.30
C ALA A 62 -11.03 -0.82 -3.72
N LEU A 63 -9.75 -1.14 -3.83
CA LEU A 63 -9.05 -1.26 -5.10
C LEU A 63 -8.78 -2.72 -5.40
N ILE A 64 -9.11 -3.16 -6.62
CA ILE A 64 -8.62 -4.41 -7.20
C ILE A 64 -7.59 -4.03 -8.26
N PHE A 65 -6.45 -4.67 -8.24
CA PHE A 65 -5.33 -4.38 -9.15
C PHE A 65 -4.69 -5.66 -9.70
N GLY A 66 -4.06 -5.56 -10.86
CA GLY A 66 -3.34 -6.67 -11.47
C GLY A 66 -2.55 -6.24 -12.70
N ASP A 67 -1.51 -7.01 -13.05
CA ASP A 67 -0.62 -6.76 -14.19
C ASP A 67 -0.33 -8.04 -15.02
N GLY A 68 -1.03 -9.13 -14.75
CA GLY A 68 -0.80 -10.43 -15.38
C GLY A 68 0.09 -11.37 -14.56
N SER A 69 1.03 -10.87 -13.76
CA SER A 69 1.82 -11.66 -12.80
C SER A 69 1.25 -11.61 -11.39
N ILE A 70 0.59 -10.53 -11.06
CA ILE A 70 0.02 -10.27 -9.73
C ILE A 70 -1.44 -9.91 -9.88
N ILE A 71 -2.26 -10.41 -8.95
CA ILE A 71 -3.62 -9.94 -8.73
C ILE A 71 -3.82 -9.69 -7.24
N GLY A 72 -4.42 -8.57 -6.90
CA GLY A 72 -4.58 -8.19 -5.50
C GLY A 72 -5.73 -7.24 -5.24
N ALA A 73 -5.93 -7.01 -3.95
CA ALA A 73 -6.92 -6.10 -3.42
C ALA A 73 -6.34 -5.26 -2.29
N ARG A 74 -6.72 -4.00 -2.24
CA ARG A 74 -6.31 -3.03 -1.24
C ARG A 74 -7.51 -2.27 -0.70
N LEU A 75 -7.60 -2.14 0.61
CA LEU A 75 -8.58 -1.28 1.26
C LEU A 75 -7.90 -0.01 1.79
N ASP A 76 -8.56 1.12 1.65
CA ASP A 76 -8.08 2.39 2.19
C ASP A 76 -7.98 2.37 3.72
N ARG A 77 -7.22 3.29 4.29
CA ARG A 77 -6.98 3.38 5.74
C ARG A 77 -8.22 3.69 6.58
N LEU A 78 -9.28 4.23 5.99
CA LEU A 78 -10.54 4.51 6.67
C LEU A 78 -11.41 3.25 6.80
N GLY A 79 -11.26 2.30 5.86
CA GLY A 79 -11.96 1.03 5.89
C GLY A 79 -13.48 1.12 5.83
N LEU A 80 -14.01 2.18 5.22
CA LEU A 80 -15.46 2.40 5.13
C LEU A 80 -16.15 1.45 4.14
N ARG A 81 -15.40 0.82 3.26
CA ARG A 81 -15.92 -0.18 2.31
C ARG A 81 -15.65 -1.59 2.83
N PRO A 82 -16.58 -2.53 2.67
CA PRO A 82 -16.34 -3.92 3.00
C PRO A 82 -15.43 -4.56 1.93
N LEU A 83 -14.50 -5.42 2.36
CA LEU A 83 -13.70 -6.25 1.49
C LEU A 83 -13.40 -7.57 2.18
N ARG A 84 -13.82 -8.68 1.57
CA ARG A 84 -13.73 -10.03 2.11
C ARG A 84 -12.93 -10.92 1.18
N SER A 85 -12.27 -11.91 1.74
CA SER A 85 -11.56 -12.95 0.99
C SER A 85 -12.13 -14.32 1.28
N THR A 86 -12.07 -15.19 0.29
CA THR A 86 -12.36 -16.62 0.41
C THR A 86 -11.30 -17.38 -0.37
N GLU A 87 -10.74 -18.38 0.27
CA GLU A 87 -9.73 -19.27 -0.30
C GLU A 87 -10.27 -20.69 -0.38
N THR A 88 -10.10 -21.30 -1.53
CA THR A 88 -10.33 -22.71 -1.80
C THR A 88 -9.04 -23.35 -2.29
N GLU A 89 -9.04 -24.63 -2.63
CA GLU A 89 -7.85 -25.27 -3.22
C GLU A 89 -7.47 -24.66 -4.59
N THR A 90 -8.44 -24.13 -5.33
CA THR A 90 -8.24 -23.64 -6.69
C THR A 90 -8.31 -22.13 -6.80
N TYR A 91 -9.06 -21.45 -5.93
CA TYR A 91 -9.35 -20.03 -6.05
C TYR A 91 -8.97 -19.24 -4.80
N LEU A 92 -8.41 -18.06 -5.02
CA LEU A 92 -8.38 -16.96 -4.06
C LEU A 92 -9.31 -15.87 -4.59
N ALA A 93 -10.43 -15.64 -3.91
CA ALA A 93 -11.43 -14.68 -4.33
C ALA A 93 -11.52 -13.51 -3.33
N VAL A 94 -11.67 -12.30 -3.86
CA VAL A 94 -11.92 -11.10 -3.06
C VAL A 94 -13.23 -10.48 -3.54
N MET A 95 -14.09 -10.09 -2.59
CA MET A 95 -15.44 -9.62 -2.87
C MET A 95 -15.87 -8.59 -1.80
N SER A 96 -16.83 -7.74 -2.15
CA SER A 96 -17.39 -6.78 -1.20
C SER A 96 -18.28 -7.45 -0.15
N GLU A 97 -19.00 -8.52 -0.51
CA GLU A 97 -19.90 -9.24 0.39
C GLU A 97 -19.69 -10.76 0.31
N ALA A 98 -19.84 -11.43 1.45
CA ALA A 98 -19.76 -12.89 1.49
C ALA A 98 -20.89 -13.51 0.67
N GLY A 99 -20.55 -14.56 -0.10
CA GLY A 99 -21.53 -15.31 -0.89
C GLY A 99 -21.83 -14.75 -2.28
N GLN A 100 -21.11 -13.73 -2.74
CA GLN A 100 -21.23 -13.23 -4.11
C GLN A 100 -20.74 -14.22 -5.17
N ILE A 101 -19.81 -15.10 -4.76
CA ILE A 101 -19.24 -16.13 -5.64
C ILE A 101 -19.67 -17.49 -5.12
N ASP A 102 -20.25 -18.29 -6.00
CA ASP A 102 -20.57 -19.71 -5.76
C ASP A 102 -19.38 -20.56 -6.21
N PHE A 103 -18.72 -21.22 -5.27
CA PHE A 103 -17.61 -22.14 -5.54
C PHE A 103 -18.08 -23.58 -5.80
N GLY A 104 -19.39 -23.81 -5.92
CA GLY A 104 -19.95 -25.13 -6.13
C GLY A 104 -19.66 -26.09 -4.98
N ASN A 105 -19.07 -27.25 -5.31
CA ASN A 105 -18.72 -28.28 -4.32
C ASN A 105 -17.27 -28.11 -3.77
N GLU A 106 -16.54 -27.05 -4.13
CA GLU A 106 -15.21 -26.85 -3.63
C GLU A 106 -15.21 -26.51 -2.13
N PRO A 107 -14.43 -27.22 -1.32
CA PRO A 107 -14.33 -26.91 0.09
C PRO A 107 -13.64 -25.58 0.30
N VAL A 108 -14.22 -24.72 1.11
CA VAL A 108 -13.61 -23.46 1.53
C VAL A 108 -12.55 -23.75 2.58
N ILE A 109 -11.31 -23.38 2.29
CA ILE A 109 -10.15 -23.53 3.20
C ILE A 109 -10.19 -22.43 4.24
N SER A 110 -10.34 -21.18 3.80
CA SER A 110 -10.35 -20.02 4.69
C SER A 110 -11.30 -18.92 4.22
N ARG A 111 -11.79 -18.15 5.17
CA ARG A 111 -12.53 -16.92 4.93
C ARG A 111 -11.94 -15.82 5.77
N GLY A 112 -11.71 -14.67 5.15
CA GLY A 112 -11.11 -13.53 5.80
C GLY A 112 -11.85 -12.23 5.51
N ARG A 113 -11.42 -11.20 6.22
CA ARG A 113 -11.79 -9.82 5.96
C ARG A 113 -10.49 -9.03 5.79
N ILE A 114 -10.44 -8.19 4.75
CA ILE A 114 -9.35 -7.23 4.61
C ILE A 114 -9.70 -6.03 5.48
N GLU A 115 -8.84 -5.76 6.46
CA GLU A 115 -9.01 -4.66 7.40
C GLU A 115 -8.71 -3.30 6.77
N ALA A 116 -9.03 -2.23 7.48
CA ALA A 116 -8.70 -0.87 7.08
C ALA A 116 -7.19 -0.72 6.86
N GLY A 117 -6.80 -0.20 5.70
CA GLY A 117 -5.41 -0.12 5.28
C GLY A 117 -4.76 -1.46 4.95
N GLY A 118 -5.54 -2.54 4.91
CA GLY A 118 -5.07 -3.87 4.60
C GLY A 118 -5.00 -4.18 3.11
N MET A 119 -4.28 -5.24 2.79
CA MET A 119 -4.17 -5.77 1.43
C MET A 119 -4.07 -7.29 1.42
N LEU A 120 -4.41 -7.86 0.28
CA LEU A 120 -4.18 -9.26 -0.04
C LEU A 120 -3.82 -9.34 -1.52
N TYR A 121 -2.74 -9.99 -1.88
CA TYR A 121 -2.43 -10.26 -3.28
C TYR A 121 -1.83 -11.65 -3.49
N TYR A 122 -2.00 -12.16 -4.69
CA TYR A 122 -1.40 -13.40 -5.15
C TYR A 122 -0.37 -13.10 -6.25
N ASN A 123 0.82 -13.66 -6.11
CA ASN A 123 1.88 -13.61 -7.11
C ASN A 123 1.94 -14.95 -7.84
N HIS A 124 1.65 -14.93 -9.15
CA HIS A 124 1.62 -16.14 -9.98
C HIS A 124 2.99 -16.75 -10.21
N ASP A 125 4.05 -15.93 -10.26
CA ASP A 125 5.41 -16.39 -10.48
C ASP A 125 5.95 -17.10 -9.23
N LEU A 126 5.67 -16.57 -8.06
CA LEU A 126 6.04 -17.15 -6.76
C LEU A 126 5.04 -18.22 -6.28
N LYS A 127 3.85 -18.29 -6.89
CA LYS A 127 2.72 -19.16 -6.47
C LYS A 127 2.37 -19.01 -5.00
N GLN A 128 2.33 -17.77 -4.54
CA GLN A 128 2.15 -17.43 -3.13
C GLN A 128 1.20 -16.24 -2.95
N SER A 129 0.38 -16.31 -1.90
CA SER A 129 -0.42 -15.18 -1.42
C SER A 129 0.34 -14.40 -0.34
N PHE A 130 0.11 -13.09 -0.31
CA PHE A 130 0.69 -12.18 0.67
C PHE A 130 -0.44 -11.38 1.32
N ASP A 131 -0.53 -11.46 2.63
CA ASP A 131 -1.36 -10.58 3.44
C ASP A 131 -0.67 -9.24 3.67
N THR A 132 -1.31 -8.34 4.43
CA THR A 132 -0.80 -7.00 4.71
C THR A 132 0.63 -7.03 5.27
N ASN A 133 0.88 -7.82 6.30
CA ASN A 133 2.18 -7.84 6.96
C ASN A 133 3.27 -8.45 6.07
N ALA A 134 2.98 -9.57 5.43
CA ALA A 134 3.91 -10.21 4.50
C ALA A 134 4.26 -9.30 3.32
N ALA A 135 3.27 -8.57 2.79
CA ALA A 135 3.46 -7.61 1.71
C ALA A 135 4.38 -6.45 2.13
N LEU A 136 4.09 -5.82 3.27
CA LEU A 136 4.88 -4.69 3.77
C LEU A 136 6.33 -5.08 4.07
N GLU A 137 6.55 -6.23 4.71
CA GLU A 137 7.91 -6.73 5.01
C GLU A 137 8.68 -7.06 3.72
N LEU A 138 8.03 -7.68 2.74
CA LEU A 138 8.66 -7.96 1.45
C LEU A 138 9.09 -6.67 0.75
N LEU A 139 8.20 -5.68 0.65
CA LEU A 139 8.50 -4.40 0.02
C LEU A 139 9.62 -3.64 0.76
N ALA A 140 9.58 -3.61 2.09
CA ALA A 140 10.59 -2.95 2.91
C ALA A 140 11.98 -3.59 2.76
N SER A 141 12.05 -4.88 2.43
CA SER A 141 13.31 -5.58 2.19
C SER A 141 13.97 -5.26 0.85
N GLN A 142 13.25 -4.67 -0.10
CA GLN A 142 13.74 -4.42 -1.47
C GLN A 142 14.70 -3.24 -1.58
N ARG A 143 14.67 -2.30 -0.62
CA ARG A 143 15.51 -1.09 -0.60
C ARG A 143 15.93 -0.75 0.82
N ASP A 144 17.06 -0.05 0.96
CA ASP A 144 17.50 0.52 2.25
C ASP A 144 16.71 1.81 2.56
N TYR A 145 15.45 1.66 2.96
CA TYR A 145 14.61 2.80 3.31
C TYR A 145 15.08 3.54 4.57
N LEU A 146 15.73 2.85 5.51
CA LEU A 146 16.32 3.50 6.69
C LEU A 146 17.39 4.51 6.29
N GLY A 147 18.33 4.11 5.45
CA GLY A 147 19.35 5.01 4.93
C GLY A 147 18.77 6.16 4.10
N LEU A 148 17.74 5.89 3.29
CA LEU A 148 17.07 6.92 2.49
C LEU A 148 16.36 7.97 3.35
N VAL A 149 15.66 7.56 4.40
CA VAL A 149 14.97 8.48 5.32
C VAL A 149 15.97 9.30 6.13
N ASP A 150 17.04 8.68 6.64
CA ASP A 150 18.07 9.40 7.38
C ASP A 150 18.75 10.46 6.50
N HIS A 151 18.96 10.17 5.24
CA HIS A 151 19.52 11.14 4.28
C HIS A 151 18.55 12.29 3.97
N ALA A 152 17.24 12.02 3.96
CA ALA A 152 16.21 13.03 3.69
C ALA A 152 15.85 13.89 4.90
N ARG A 153 16.18 13.46 6.12
CA ARG A 153 15.90 14.22 7.34
C ARG A 153 16.79 15.46 7.40
N ILE A 154 16.14 16.62 7.34
CA ILE A 154 16.79 17.90 7.61
C ILE A 154 16.64 18.16 9.10
N HIS A 155 17.75 18.18 9.83
CA HIS A 155 17.74 18.61 11.21
C HIS A 155 17.51 20.12 11.25
N ILE A 156 16.42 20.56 11.87
CA ILE A 156 16.05 21.99 11.99
C ILE A 156 17.20 22.80 12.61
N ASP A 157 17.92 22.20 13.55
CA ASP A 157 19.08 22.80 14.19
C ASP A 157 20.29 23.01 13.24
N ALA A 158 20.29 22.35 12.10
CA ALA A 158 21.31 22.50 11.06
C ALA A 158 20.96 23.56 10.00
N LEU A 159 19.73 24.08 10.03
CA LEU A 159 19.34 25.21 9.21
C LEU A 159 20.00 26.44 9.81
N SER A 160 20.96 27.05 9.07
CA SER A 160 21.53 28.33 9.47
C SER A 160 20.38 29.34 9.61
N ASP A 161 20.39 30.12 10.69
CA ASP A 161 19.53 31.27 10.88
C ASP A 161 19.64 32.19 9.66
N VAL A 162 18.70 32.10 8.76
CA VAL A 162 18.52 33.08 7.70
C VAL A 162 17.96 34.32 8.40
N SER A 163 18.82 35.23 8.77
CA SER A 163 18.37 36.56 9.18
C SER A 163 17.60 37.16 8.01
N LEU A 164 16.27 37.23 8.17
CA LEU A 164 15.44 38.02 7.26
C LEU A 164 15.90 39.48 7.43
N GLU A 165 16.72 39.95 6.50
CA GLU A 165 16.96 41.38 6.37
C GLU A 165 15.57 42.01 6.13
N GLN A 166 15.14 42.78 7.13
CA GLN A 166 13.95 43.61 6.96
C GLN A 166 14.29 44.63 5.88
N PRO A 167 13.44 44.78 4.84
CA PRO A 167 13.65 45.89 3.92
C PRO A 167 13.59 47.19 4.70
N ASP A 168 14.62 48.03 4.54
CA ASP A 168 14.65 49.38 5.07
C ASP A 168 13.40 50.17 4.63
N PRO A 169 12.83 51.01 5.50
CA PRO A 169 11.60 51.74 5.24
C PRO A 169 11.70 52.80 4.13
#